data_559dec730cdf78f001b6a2e16483febc
#
_entry.id   559dec730cdf78f001b6a2e16483febc
#
_cell.length_a   1.000
_cell.length_b   1.000
_cell.length_c   1.000
_cell.angle_alpha   90.00
_cell.angle_beta   90.00
_cell.angle_gamma   90.00
#
_symmetry.space_group_name_H-M   'P 1'
#
loop_
_entity.id
_entity.type
_entity.pdbx_description
1 polymer ?
#
loop_
_entity_poly.entity_id
_entity_poly.type
_entity_poly.pdbx_seq_one_letter_code
_entity_poly.pdbx_strand_id
1 'polypeptide(L)'
;MIPNLFAEIIPAQSAAGIALGLNFNTFKAVSDFQIIHDYEESDNLSYEQNKWLVLHRNLVQPSEHPISEICCYWNKSITLTFNADTNRLEFIYVGEGYQGKLLGLLGIGDRLDSVKVQYNFHFEGDRHYLEYTEDSSLAGEIIPVEIETNYRIAYSEEYSDQIIQGFLIYLPPIERNNLKIIA
;
A
#
# COMPACT_ATOMS: atom_id res chain seq x y z
N MET A 1 -15.60 -9.15 -6.20
CA MET A 1 -15.00 -7.88 -6.70
C MET A 1 -13.71 -8.20 -7.41
N ILE A 2 -13.60 -7.76 -8.66
CA ILE A 2 -12.34 -7.83 -9.43
C ILE A 2 -11.68 -6.46 -9.32
N PRO A 3 -10.39 -6.36 -8.97
CA PRO A 3 -9.71 -5.09 -8.83
C PRO A 3 -9.45 -4.44 -10.20
N ASN A 4 -9.44 -3.11 -10.23
CA ASN A 4 -9.04 -2.37 -11.41
C ASN A 4 -7.54 -2.05 -11.35
N LEU A 5 -6.73 -2.82 -12.09
CA LEU A 5 -5.26 -2.66 -12.09
C LEU A 5 -4.78 -1.33 -12.72
N PHE A 6 -5.66 -0.55 -13.34
CA PHE A 6 -5.38 0.74 -13.96
C PHE A 6 -5.91 1.93 -13.15
N ALA A 7 -6.60 1.68 -12.02
CA ALA A 7 -7.11 2.76 -11.18
C ALA A 7 -5.96 3.61 -10.63
N GLU A 8 -6.19 4.90 -10.50
CA GLU A 8 -5.24 5.82 -9.86
C GLU A 8 -5.03 5.45 -8.38
N ILE A 9 -3.82 5.68 -7.89
CA ILE A 9 -3.50 5.60 -6.46
C ILE A 9 -3.81 6.96 -5.85
N ILE A 10 -4.80 7.00 -4.96
CA ILE A 10 -5.19 8.21 -4.22
C ILE A 10 -4.71 8.07 -2.78
N PRO A 11 -3.71 8.86 -2.34
CA PRO A 11 -3.15 8.80 -0.99
C PRO A 11 -4.21 8.84 0.11
N ALA A 12 -4.05 8.04 1.14
CA ALA A 12 -4.97 7.91 2.27
C ALA A 12 -6.44 7.55 1.90
N GLN A 13 -6.72 7.17 0.65
CA GLN A 13 -8.09 6.92 0.20
C GLN A 13 -8.26 5.58 -0.49
N SER A 14 -7.55 5.33 -1.59
CA SER A 14 -7.83 4.17 -2.42
C SER A 14 -6.71 3.79 -3.37
N ALA A 15 -6.70 2.50 -3.76
CA ALA A 15 -5.98 1.99 -4.93
C ALA A 15 -6.76 0.81 -5.52
N ALA A 16 -6.50 0.46 -6.76
CA ALA A 16 -7.16 -0.65 -7.47
C ALA A 16 -8.71 -0.54 -7.53
N GLY A 17 -9.26 0.66 -7.37
CA GLY A 17 -10.70 0.89 -7.27
C GLY A 17 -11.30 0.46 -5.92
N ILE A 18 -10.46 0.22 -4.92
CA ILE A 18 -10.84 -0.24 -3.58
C ILE A 18 -10.49 0.86 -2.57
N ALA A 19 -11.45 1.26 -1.75
CA ALA A 19 -11.27 2.32 -0.75
C ALA A 19 -10.78 1.75 0.59
N LEU A 20 -9.87 2.47 1.27
CA LEU A 20 -9.53 2.23 2.66
C LEU A 20 -10.79 2.32 3.54
N GLY A 21 -10.80 1.59 4.64
CA GLY A 21 -11.96 1.50 5.53
C GLY A 21 -13.10 0.59 5.03
N LEU A 22 -12.98 -0.02 3.83
CA LEU A 22 -13.94 -1.02 3.33
C LEU A 22 -14.12 -2.13 4.37
N ASN A 23 -15.38 -2.49 4.65
CA ASN A 23 -15.68 -3.60 5.56
C ASN A 23 -15.44 -4.95 4.88
N PHE A 24 -14.76 -5.88 5.56
CA PHE A 24 -14.43 -7.21 5.03
C PHE A 24 -15.67 -8.02 4.62
N ASN A 25 -16.78 -7.96 5.39
CA ASN A 25 -18.00 -8.68 5.04
C ASN A 25 -18.64 -8.11 3.76
N THR A 26 -18.57 -6.79 3.55
CA THR A 26 -19.04 -6.16 2.31
C THR A 26 -18.16 -6.60 1.13
N PHE A 27 -16.83 -6.61 1.32
CA PHE A 27 -15.89 -7.10 0.32
C PHE A 27 -16.15 -8.58 -0.02
N LYS A 28 -16.35 -9.41 1.01
CA LYS A 28 -16.64 -10.83 0.87
C LYS A 28 -17.93 -11.11 0.09
N ALA A 29 -18.95 -10.30 0.26
CA ALA A 29 -20.24 -10.49 -0.43
C ALA A 29 -20.17 -10.32 -1.96
N VAL A 30 -19.12 -9.63 -2.47
CA VAL A 30 -18.97 -9.29 -3.90
C VAL A 30 -17.69 -9.83 -4.53
N SER A 31 -16.98 -10.71 -3.85
CA SER A 31 -15.69 -11.27 -4.28
C SER A 31 -15.70 -12.78 -4.24
N ASP A 32 -14.97 -13.40 -5.15
CA ASP A 32 -14.69 -14.83 -5.12
C ASP A 32 -13.35 -15.09 -4.44
N PHE A 33 -13.30 -16.11 -3.59
CA PHE A 33 -12.15 -16.41 -2.74
C PHE A 33 -11.63 -17.84 -2.93
N GLN A 34 -10.32 -17.96 -2.80
CA GLN A 34 -9.59 -19.16 -2.48
C GLN A 34 -9.03 -18.99 -1.06
N ILE A 35 -9.45 -19.82 -0.11
CA ILE A 35 -9.02 -19.71 1.30
C ILE A 35 -7.81 -20.59 1.51
N ILE A 36 -6.77 -20.05 2.16
CA ILE A 36 -5.60 -20.78 2.62
C ILE A 36 -5.63 -20.82 4.13
N HIS A 37 -5.39 -22.00 4.68
CA HIS A 37 -5.43 -22.22 6.13
C HIS A 37 -4.06 -22.22 6.79
N ASP A 38 -2.96 -22.30 6.01
CA ASP A 38 -1.62 -22.38 6.55
C ASP A 38 -0.65 -21.41 5.85
N TYR A 39 0.16 -20.70 6.65
CA TYR A 39 1.16 -19.78 6.14
C TYR A 39 2.33 -20.49 5.44
N GLU A 40 2.67 -21.72 5.87
CA GLU A 40 3.74 -22.51 5.27
C GLU A 40 3.40 -23.00 3.85
N GLU A 41 2.11 -23.06 3.50
CA GLU A 41 1.67 -23.33 2.12
C GLU A 41 1.88 -22.13 1.21
N SER A 42 2.18 -20.94 1.77
CA SER A 42 2.25 -19.68 1.03
C SER A 42 3.40 -19.57 0.03
N ASP A 43 4.49 -20.32 0.23
CA ASP A 43 5.68 -20.25 -0.64
C ASP A 43 5.46 -20.84 -2.04
N ASN A 44 4.40 -21.63 -2.23
CA ASN A 44 4.03 -22.27 -3.51
C ASN A 44 2.60 -21.94 -3.96
N LEU A 45 2.12 -20.74 -3.69
CA LEU A 45 0.75 -20.33 -3.98
C LEU A 45 0.43 -20.38 -5.47
N SER A 46 -0.50 -21.24 -5.83
CA SER A 46 -1.19 -21.17 -7.11
C SER A 46 -2.42 -20.27 -6.97
N TYR A 47 -2.42 -19.13 -7.69
CA TYR A 47 -3.58 -18.26 -7.75
C TYR A 47 -4.61 -18.80 -8.72
N GLU A 48 -5.84 -19.01 -8.27
CA GLU A 48 -6.95 -19.29 -9.16
C GLU A 48 -7.36 -18.01 -9.91
N GLN A 49 -7.66 -18.15 -11.21
CA GLN A 49 -8.03 -17.01 -12.03
C GLN A 49 -9.29 -16.30 -11.49
N ASN A 50 -9.23 -14.98 -11.37
CA ASN A 50 -10.31 -14.11 -10.90
C ASN A 50 -10.77 -14.38 -9.45
N LYS A 51 -9.91 -14.98 -8.63
CA LYS A 51 -10.16 -15.16 -7.20
C LYS A 51 -9.10 -14.46 -6.35
N TRP A 52 -9.54 -13.97 -5.21
CA TRP A 52 -8.65 -13.51 -4.15
C TRP A 52 -8.16 -14.69 -3.33
N LEU A 53 -6.88 -14.71 -3.06
CA LEU A 53 -6.31 -15.64 -2.09
C LEU A 53 -6.43 -15.02 -0.71
N VAL A 54 -7.06 -15.71 0.25
CA VAL A 54 -7.32 -15.17 1.59
C VAL A 54 -6.56 -15.98 2.64
N LEU A 55 -5.80 -15.27 3.46
CA LEU A 55 -5.03 -15.81 4.57
C LEU A 55 -5.38 -15.06 5.85
N HIS A 56 -5.72 -15.78 6.92
CA HIS A 56 -5.83 -15.24 8.27
C HIS A 56 -4.46 -15.32 8.96
N ARG A 57 -3.92 -14.18 9.36
CA ARG A 57 -2.63 -14.08 10.05
C ARG A 57 -2.84 -13.67 11.50
N ASN A 58 -2.26 -14.45 12.41
CA ASN A 58 -2.17 -14.09 13.82
C ASN A 58 -0.70 -13.81 14.12
N LEU A 59 -0.33 -12.55 14.19
CA LEU A 59 1.02 -12.12 14.50
C LEU A 59 1.17 -11.97 16.01
N VAL A 60 1.94 -12.86 16.63
CA VAL A 60 2.33 -12.71 18.03
C VAL A 60 3.60 -11.85 18.05
N GLN A 61 3.44 -10.56 18.29
CA GLN A 61 4.60 -9.70 18.55
C GLN A 61 5.11 -9.95 19.96
N PRO A 62 6.44 -9.90 20.19
CA PRO A 62 7.03 -10.08 21.53
C PRO A 62 6.61 -9.03 22.56
N SER A 63 6.04 -7.94 22.12
CA SER A 63 5.67 -6.78 22.93
C SER A 63 4.18 -6.46 22.84
N GLU A 64 3.30 -7.18 23.50
CA GLU A 64 2.07 -6.63 24.09
C GLU A 64 0.71 -7.01 23.49
N HIS A 65 0.47 -7.09 22.21
CA HIS A 65 -0.86 -7.51 21.72
C HIS A 65 -0.77 -8.33 20.43
N PRO A 66 -1.44 -9.49 20.35
CA PRO A 66 -1.53 -10.22 19.09
C PRO A 66 -2.28 -9.35 18.05
N ILE A 67 -1.66 -9.08 16.93
CA ILE A 67 -2.33 -8.44 15.79
C ILE A 67 -2.96 -9.55 14.97
N SER A 68 -4.27 -9.50 14.79
CA SER A 68 -5.01 -10.40 13.92
C SER A 68 -5.37 -9.67 12.63
N GLU A 69 -4.94 -10.24 11.51
CA GLU A 69 -5.11 -9.65 10.18
C GLU A 69 -5.76 -10.65 9.23
N ILE A 70 -6.53 -10.13 8.28
CA ILE A 70 -7.03 -10.88 7.13
C ILE A 70 -6.35 -10.29 5.90
N CYS A 71 -5.44 -11.06 5.30
CA CYS A 71 -4.73 -10.66 4.09
C CYS A 71 -5.41 -11.26 2.86
N CYS A 72 -5.72 -10.43 1.86
CA CYS A 72 -6.29 -10.84 0.60
C CYS A 72 -5.33 -10.47 -0.53
N TYR A 73 -4.89 -11.46 -1.30
CA TYR A 73 -3.92 -11.30 -2.37
C TYR A 73 -4.59 -11.48 -3.72
N TRP A 74 -4.34 -10.56 -4.65
CA TRP A 74 -4.67 -10.69 -6.07
C TRP A 74 -3.40 -10.86 -6.87
N ASN A 75 -3.03 -12.10 -7.10
CA ASN A 75 -1.71 -12.47 -7.64
C ASN A 75 -0.60 -11.79 -6.82
N LYS A 76 0.42 -11.27 -7.50
CA LYS A 76 1.49 -10.44 -6.91
C LYS A 76 1.19 -8.93 -6.97
N SER A 77 0.07 -8.56 -7.60
CA SER A 77 -0.23 -7.16 -7.96
C SER A 77 -0.85 -6.37 -6.83
N ILE A 78 -1.67 -7.01 -5.98
CA ILE A 78 -2.39 -6.30 -4.91
C ILE A 78 -2.43 -7.16 -3.66
N THR A 79 -2.19 -6.53 -2.51
CA THR A 79 -2.49 -7.08 -1.19
C THR A 79 -3.40 -6.13 -0.44
N LEU A 80 -4.51 -6.65 0.08
CA LEU A 80 -5.40 -5.94 0.99
C LEU A 80 -5.20 -6.50 2.39
N THR A 81 -4.96 -5.65 3.37
CA THR A 81 -4.85 -6.05 4.77
C THR A 81 -5.98 -5.46 5.58
N PHE A 82 -6.86 -6.32 6.04
CA PHE A 82 -7.96 -5.97 6.93
C PHE A 82 -7.56 -6.27 8.37
N ASN A 83 -7.89 -5.38 9.27
CA ASN A 83 -7.83 -5.64 10.70
C ASN A 83 -8.98 -6.59 11.06
N ALA A 84 -8.67 -7.74 11.67
CA ALA A 84 -9.67 -8.77 11.95
C ALA A 84 -10.64 -8.38 13.08
N ASP A 85 -10.23 -7.52 14.02
CA ASP A 85 -11.07 -7.08 15.15
C ASP A 85 -12.12 -6.06 14.69
N THR A 86 -11.71 -5.12 13.82
CA THR A 86 -12.59 -4.06 13.29
C THR A 86 -13.26 -4.43 11.98
N ASN A 87 -12.79 -5.47 11.29
CA ASN A 87 -13.16 -5.84 9.92
C ASN A 87 -12.98 -4.70 8.91
N ARG A 88 -12.03 -3.80 9.13
CA ARG A 88 -11.76 -2.64 8.25
C ARG A 88 -10.48 -2.85 7.46
N LEU A 89 -10.51 -2.44 6.19
CA LEU A 89 -9.32 -2.38 5.33
C LEU A 89 -8.42 -1.24 5.80
N GLU A 90 -7.24 -1.59 6.30
CA GLU A 90 -6.27 -0.63 6.83
C GLU A 90 -5.14 -0.34 5.83
N PHE A 91 -4.74 -1.35 5.04
CA PHE A 91 -3.64 -1.21 4.09
C PHE A 91 -4.00 -1.76 2.72
N ILE A 92 -3.57 -1.06 1.68
CA ILE A 92 -3.60 -1.53 0.29
C ILE A 92 -2.16 -1.46 -0.23
N TYR A 93 -1.57 -2.61 -0.52
CA TYR A 93 -0.30 -2.67 -1.25
C TYR A 93 -0.59 -2.94 -2.72
N VAL A 94 0.09 -2.22 -3.61
CA VAL A 94 0.11 -2.48 -5.05
C VAL A 94 1.54 -2.66 -5.52
N GLY A 95 1.80 -3.65 -6.37
CA GLY A 95 3.13 -4.05 -6.82
C GLY A 95 3.13 -4.54 -8.27
N GLU A 96 3.94 -5.57 -8.55
CA GLU A 96 4.17 -6.10 -9.89
C GLU A 96 2.87 -6.32 -10.68
N GLY A 97 2.79 -5.76 -11.89
CA GLY A 97 1.63 -5.87 -12.77
C GLY A 97 0.55 -4.80 -12.58
N TYR A 98 0.63 -3.97 -11.54
CA TYR A 98 -0.24 -2.80 -11.38
C TYR A 98 0.18 -1.68 -12.34
N GLN A 99 -0.81 -1.04 -12.99
CA GLN A 99 -0.60 -0.04 -14.05
C GLN A 99 -1.09 1.37 -13.64
N GLY A 100 -1.83 1.48 -12.54
CA GLY A 100 -2.26 2.78 -12.02
C GLY A 100 -1.08 3.59 -11.49
N LYS A 101 -1.25 4.91 -11.42
CA LYS A 101 -0.19 5.84 -11.00
C LYS A 101 -0.55 6.56 -9.72
N LEU A 102 0.45 6.82 -8.89
CA LEU A 102 0.36 7.71 -7.74
C LEU A 102 0.32 9.15 -8.26
N LEU A 103 -0.73 9.90 -7.90
CA LEU A 103 -0.95 11.30 -8.32
C LEU A 103 -0.88 11.52 -9.85
N GLY A 104 -1.19 10.49 -10.65
CA GLY A 104 -1.04 10.55 -12.10
C GLY A 104 0.41 10.59 -12.62
N LEU A 105 1.41 10.54 -11.74
CA LEU A 105 2.83 10.76 -12.05
C LEU A 105 3.66 9.47 -11.97
N LEU A 106 3.68 8.80 -10.82
CA LEU A 106 4.57 7.67 -10.53
C LEU A 106 3.85 6.32 -10.62
N GLY A 107 4.39 5.41 -11.38
CA GLY A 107 3.94 4.01 -11.50
C GLY A 107 5.00 2.99 -11.11
N ILE A 108 4.59 1.73 -11.07
CA ILE A 108 5.52 0.60 -10.89
C ILE A 108 6.48 0.56 -12.09
N GLY A 109 7.78 0.45 -11.83
CA GLY A 109 8.82 0.46 -12.86
C GLY A 109 9.34 1.85 -13.22
N ASP A 110 8.70 2.93 -12.79
CA ASP A 110 9.21 4.28 -12.98
C ASP A 110 10.42 4.54 -12.06
N ARG A 111 11.30 5.46 -12.43
CA ARG A 111 12.40 5.92 -11.58
C ARG A 111 11.86 6.85 -10.50
N LEU A 112 12.34 6.67 -9.27
CA LEU A 112 11.94 7.53 -8.15
C LEU A 112 12.28 9.02 -8.42
N ASP A 113 13.45 9.29 -9.01
CA ASP A 113 13.93 10.65 -9.28
C ASP A 113 13.18 11.40 -10.40
N SER A 114 12.25 10.74 -11.09
CA SER A 114 11.43 11.38 -12.14
C SER A 114 10.55 12.53 -11.61
N VAL A 115 10.32 12.60 -10.30
CA VAL A 115 9.51 13.64 -9.64
C VAL A 115 10.31 14.54 -8.70
N LYS A 116 11.65 14.48 -8.72
CA LYS A 116 12.52 15.24 -7.81
C LYS A 116 12.44 16.76 -7.93
N VAL A 117 11.82 17.27 -9.00
CA VAL A 117 11.56 18.70 -9.16
C VAL A 117 10.34 19.16 -8.36
N GLN A 118 9.37 18.25 -8.16
CA GLN A 118 8.09 18.54 -7.48
C GLN A 118 8.09 18.12 -6.01
N TYR A 119 8.91 17.14 -5.65
CA TYR A 119 8.92 16.53 -4.32
C TYR A 119 10.34 16.31 -3.80
N ASN A 120 10.51 16.51 -2.51
CA ASN A 120 11.64 16.02 -1.74
C ASN A 120 11.40 14.54 -1.40
N PHE A 121 12.48 13.80 -1.16
CA PHE A 121 12.41 12.40 -0.74
C PHE A 121 12.78 12.28 0.74
N HIS A 122 11.84 11.81 1.53
CA HIS A 122 12.08 11.39 2.90
C HIS A 122 12.25 9.88 2.94
N PHE A 123 13.13 9.34 3.80
CA PHE A 123 13.41 7.90 3.90
C PHE A 123 13.36 7.46 5.35
N GLU A 124 12.50 6.50 5.64
CA GLU A 124 12.33 5.91 6.97
C GLU A 124 11.85 4.45 6.84
N GLY A 125 12.35 3.56 7.71
CA GLY A 125 11.90 2.16 7.78
C GLY A 125 12.02 1.39 6.45
N ASP A 126 13.10 1.61 5.67
CA ASP A 126 13.33 1.02 4.34
C ASP A 126 12.30 1.44 3.26
N ARG A 127 11.64 2.58 3.45
CA ARG A 127 10.63 3.13 2.53
C ARG A 127 10.92 4.59 2.22
N HIS A 128 10.52 5.01 1.02
CA HIS A 128 10.54 6.41 0.62
C HIS A 128 9.14 7.02 0.76
N TYR A 129 9.14 8.31 1.06
CA TYR A 129 7.96 9.16 1.12
C TYR A 129 8.20 10.39 0.27
N LEU A 130 7.13 10.93 -0.32
CA LEU A 130 7.19 12.21 -1.03
C LEU A 130 6.78 13.33 -0.07
N GLU A 131 7.58 14.36 -0.01
CA GLU A 131 7.32 15.59 0.72
C GLU A 131 7.17 16.75 -0.27
N TYR A 132 6.15 17.59 -0.11
CA TYR A 132 5.96 18.75 -0.96
C TYR A 132 7.12 19.75 -0.80
N THR A 133 7.66 20.23 -1.95
CA THR A 133 8.74 21.23 -1.96
C THR A 133 8.27 22.59 -1.44
N GLU A 134 9.21 23.50 -1.14
CA GLU A 134 8.96 24.84 -0.61
C GLU A 134 8.07 25.72 -1.50
N ASP A 135 8.03 25.44 -2.80
CA ASP A 135 7.18 26.16 -3.76
C ASP A 135 5.70 25.76 -3.70
N SER A 136 5.36 24.72 -2.96
CA SER A 136 3.98 24.26 -2.77
C SER A 136 3.29 24.98 -1.61
N SER A 137 1.98 25.20 -1.72
CA SER A 137 1.16 25.63 -0.57
C SER A 137 1.09 24.58 0.55
N LEU A 138 1.52 23.35 0.28
CA LEU A 138 1.59 22.21 1.20
C LEU A 138 3.04 21.90 1.60
N ALA A 139 3.96 22.86 1.45
CA ALA A 139 5.38 22.68 1.72
C ALA A 139 5.65 21.99 3.08
N GLY A 140 6.48 20.96 3.06
CA GLY A 140 6.82 20.18 4.24
C GLY A 140 5.80 19.11 4.64
N GLU A 141 4.65 19.00 3.96
CA GLU A 141 3.70 17.93 4.20
C GLU A 141 4.12 16.64 3.46
N ILE A 142 4.08 15.53 4.17
CA ILE A 142 4.38 14.20 3.62
C ILE A 142 3.10 13.59 3.05
N ILE A 143 3.21 13.06 1.84
CA ILE A 143 2.14 12.30 1.21
C ILE A 143 2.03 10.93 1.91
N PRO A 144 0.85 10.53 2.43
CA PRO A 144 0.68 9.30 3.20
C PRO A 144 0.63 8.06 2.29
N VAL A 145 1.74 7.79 1.64
CA VAL A 145 2.01 6.60 0.81
C VAL A 145 3.46 6.21 0.99
N GLU A 146 3.73 4.96 1.30
CA GLU A 146 5.07 4.41 1.30
C GLU A 146 5.44 3.92 -0.11
N ILE A 147 6.64 4.25 -0.55
CA ILE A 147 7.17 3.82 -1.85
C ILE A 147 8.28 2.81 -1.63
N GLU A 148 8.10 1.61 -2.12
CA GLU A 148 9.11 0.56 -2.16
C GLU A 148 9.92 0.68 -3.44
N THR A 149 11.26 0.62 -3.33
CA THR A 149 12.17 0.62 -4.48
C THR A 149 13.05 -0.63 -4.49
N ASN A 150 13.76 -0.87 -5.60
CA ASN A 150 14.73 -1.97 -5.73
C ASN A 150 15.92 -1.84 -4.75
N TYR A 151 16.17 -0.65 -4.20
CA TYR A 151 17.16 -0.43 -3.14
C TYR A 151 16.46 0.00 -1.86
N ARG A 152 16.85 -0.60 -0.72
CA ARG A 152 16.34 -0.25 0.62
C ARG A 152 17.28 0.73 1.31
N ILE A 153 17.56 1.83 0.63
CA ILE A 153 18.44 2.92 1.10
C ILE A 153 17.87 4.27 0.67
N ALA A 154 18.22 5.32 1.39
CA ALA A 154 17.81 6.67 1.04
C ALA A 154 18.24 7.05 -0.39
N TYR A 155 17.41 7.85 -1.07
CA TYR A 155 17.78 8.41 -2.36
C TYR A 155 19.03 9.30 -2.24
N SER A 156 19.96 9.13 -3.17
CA SER A 156 21.12 10.01 -3.35
C SER A 156 21.53 10.04 -4.83
N GLU A 157 22.35 10.98 -5.22
CA GLU A 157 22.86 11.04 -6.61
C GLU A 157 23.72 9.81 -6.96
N GLU A 158 24.35 9.17 -5.98
CA GLU A 158 25.09 7.91 -6.15
C GLU A 158 24.16 6.73 -6.44
N TYR A 159 22.94 6.74 -5.85
CA TYR A 159 21.92 5.71 -6.00
C TYR A 159 20.65 6.31 -6.62
N SER A 160 20.83 7.01 -7.74
CA SER A 160 19.74 7.70 -8.43
C SER A 160 18.90 6.80 -9.33
N ASP A 161 19.33 5.56 -9.59
CA ASP A 161 18.66 4.57 -10.44
C ASP A 161 17.63 3.70 -9.67
N GLN A 162 17.06 4.25 -8.62
CA GLN A 162 16.03 3.58 -7.82
C GLN A 162 14.74 3.43 -8.62
N ILE A 163 14.31 2.17 -8.80
CA ILE A 163 13.10 1.79 -9.54
C ILE A 163 12.01 1.43 -8.55
N ILE A 164 10.83 2.00 -8.74
CA ILE A 164 9.66 1.75 -7.90
C ILE A 164 9.15 0.32 -8.12
N GLN A 165 9.01 -0.43 -7.04
CA GLN A 165 8.51 -1.80 -7.01
C GLN A 165 7.11 -1.92 -6.42
N GLY A 166 6.72 -0.98 -5.55
CA GLY A 166 5.42 -1.01 -4.90
C GLY A 166 5.04 0.28 -4.20
N PHE A 167 3.77 0.37 -3.88
CA PHE A 167 3.19 1.43 -3.05
C PHE A 167 2.35 0.81 -1.95
N LEU A 168 2.50 1.29 -0.71
CA LEU A 168 1.62 0.96 0.40
C LEU A 168 0.78 2.19 0.75
N ILE A 169 -0.53 2.06 0.63
CA ILE A 169 -1.53 3.10 0.90
C ILE A 169 -2.21 2.77 2.22
N TYR A 170 -2.29 3.76 3.13
CA TYR A 170 -2.87 3.61 4.45
C TYR A 170 -3.50 4.91 4.94
N LEU A 171 -4.36 4.81 5.96
CA LEU A 171 -4.84 5.98 6.68
C LEU A 171 -3.73 6.45 7.63
N PRO A 172 -3.31 7.71 7.57
CA PRO A 172 -2.33 8.22 8.52
C PRO A 172 -2.87 8.05 9.94
N PRO A 173 -2.02 7.72 10.93
CA PRO A 173 -2.45 7.65 12.31
C PRO A 173 -3.07 9.00 12.69
N ILE A 174 -4.27 8.96 13.28
CA ILE A 174 -4.89 10.15 13.85
C ILE A 174 -4.04 10.48 15.08
N GLU A 175 -3.06 11.36 14.92
CA GLU A 175 -2.40 11.94 16.09
C GLU A 175 -3.49 12.62 16.91
N ARG A 176 -3.65 12.19 18.15
CA ARG A 176 -4.67 12.68 19.10
C ARG A 176 -4.50 14.18 19.45
N ASN A 177 -3.53 14.87 18.85
CA ASN A 177 -3.25 16.29 19.02
C ASN A 177 -3.03 16.97 17.66
N ASN A 178 -4.09 17.59 17.14
CA ASN A 178 -4.06 18.66 16.15
C ASN A 178 -3.52 18.34 14.73
N LEU A 179 -4.12 17.44 14.00
CA LEU A 179 -4.03 17.47 12.54
C LEU A 179 -5.37 17.89 11.92
N LYS A 180 -5.36 19.03 11.22
CA LYS A 180 -6.40 19.36 10.25
C LYS A 180 -6.27 18.38 9.10
N ILE A 181 -7.18 17.40 9.06
CA ILE A 181 -7.37 16.57 7.86
C ILE A 181 -7.99 17.51 6.83
N ILE A 182 -7.21 17.87 5.80
CA ILE A 182 -7.76 18.48 4.60
C ILE A 182 -8.29 17.32 3.75
N ALA A 183 -9.61 17.19 3.69
CA ALA A 183 -10.32 16.27 2.82
C ALA A 183 -10.39 16.83 1.41
#